data_2a6ee1b7a5088c1b09d6e9ebb9569956
#
_entry.id   2a6ee1b7a5088c1b09d6e9ebb9569956
#
_cell.length_a   1.000
_cell.length_b   1.000
_cell.length_c   1.000
_cell.angle_alpha   90.00
_cell.angle_beta   90.00
_cell.angle_gamma   90.00
#
_symmetry.space_group_name_H-M   'P 1'
#
loop_
_entity.id
_entity.type
_entity.pdbx_description
1 polymer ?
#
loop_
_entity_poly.entity_id
_entity_poly.type
_entity_poly.pdbx_seq_one_letter_code
_entity_poly.pdbx_strand_id
1 'polypeptide(L)'
;MRTFLFAMLMAGLGGLWQAAYCQPAWASATYLPPNSGEIYYSIQHGYMRKDAKTKFYDKALAEISSQIETYIRSEIISQDKQKRLGDQFFISQQIEQTIKSSSSATLFGEDLDKQEYVDAKSKTYWIFLSISKATYQQRLMERIGKAKQKALSNFRNAQKARESDQFVLAIDNYISALDALRDFAATQDMLVQENGESFYIDDMSTGELKQLFGIIYIEAVEKTLRFSPQDRKQVQARVFARTPAGDRPVHALPVSFSVAEGETAHLDTLATTNQQGIATCVIQSATWDANGLRIKAQPGWNLRLDPLLRGIYGITPDNQRYADFHVSLLPPRVTLRPVYSPPAGLTGSNVNLLQGRISEHLTTTVSAEFSDNPAESDFQINLKVSATPLGKFDRMYSVEVTVLLELLDLKSNKVTYSNKGKTRAPGLSYEQAFNAALERYEVEPVLSELEKFLVR
;
A
#
# COMPACT_ATOMS: atom_id res chain seq x y z
N MET A 1 -91.23 18.22 -0.11
CA MET A 1 -90.41 17.24 -0.83
C MET A 1 -88.96 17.53 -0.95
N ARG A 2 -88.47 18.68 -0.48
CA ARG A 2 -87.01 19.09 -0.50
C ARG A 2 -86.23 18.72 0.76
N THR A 3 -86.86 18.42 1.85
CA THR A 3 -86.19 18.12 3.14
C THR A 3 -85.87 16.63 3.32
N PHE A 4 -86.38 15.74 2.56
CA PHE A 4 -86.15 14.28 2.63
C PHE A 4 -84.88 13.87 1.80
N LEU A 5 -84.48 14.65 0.79
CA LEU A 5 -83.32 14.33 -0.06
C LEU A 5 -82.00 14.68 0.62
N PHE A 6 -81.97 15.69 1.55
CA PHE A 6 -80.82 16.07 2.26
C PHE A 6 -80.38 15.11 3.38
N ALA A 7 -81.34 14.40 3.97
CA ALA A 7 -81.04 13.42 5.01
C ALA A 7 -80.41 12.11 4.46
N MET A 8 -80.78 11.73 3.23
CA MET A 8 -80.21 10.55 2.57
C MET A 8 -78.83 10.76 2.04
N LEU A 9 -78.42 12.02 1.67
CA LEU A 9 -77.08 12.33 1.22
C LEU A 9 -76.07 12.36 2.35
N MET A 10 -76.50 12.75 3.56
CA MET A 10 -75.59 12.79 4.74
C MET A 10 -75.42 11.40 5.36
N ALA A 11 -76.36 10.46 5.22
CA ALA A 11 -76.19 9.11 5.69
C ALA A 11 -75.28 8.26 4.77
N GLY A 12 -75.15 8.62 3.47
CA GLY A 12 -74.25 7.96 2.51
C GLY A 12 -72.76 8.37 2.67
N LEU A 13 -72.52 9.59 3.17
CA LEU A 13 -71.13 10.08 3.38
C LEU A 13 -70.52 9.59 4.71
N GLY A 14 -71.33 9.21 5.71
CA GLY A 14 -70.84 8.62 6.96
C GLY A 14 -70.34 7.21 6.83
N GLY A 15 -70.83 6.46 5.83
CA GLY A 15 -70.40 5.07 5.61
C GLY A 15 -69.01 4.92 4.90
N LEU A 16 -68.59 5.92 4.14
CA LEU A 16 -67.34 5.91 3.44
C LEU A 16 -66.12 6.25 4.31
N TRP A 17 -66.35 6.86 5.48
CA TRP A 17 -65.27 7.22 6.41
C TRP A 17 -64.94 6.10 7.42
N GLN A 18 -65.76 5.09 7.59
CA GLN A 18 -65.46 3.98 8.51
C GLN A 18 -64.64 2.86 7.87
N ALA A 19 -64.54 2.81 6.54
CA ALA A 19 -63.71 1.83 5.86
C ALA A 19 -62.20 2.12 5.96
N ALA A 20 -61.77 3.31 6.43
CA ALA A 20 -60.38 3.74 6.48
C ALA A 20 -59.60 3.33 7.74
N TYR A 21 -60.22 2.61 8.67
CA TYR A 21 -59.58 2.23 9.95
C TYR A 21 -59.44 0.73 10.21
N CYS A 22 -59.73 -0.11 9.23
CA CYS A 22 -59.45 -1.52 9.39
C CYS A 22 -57.97 -1.81 9.24
N GLN A 23 -57.36 -2.38 10.28
CA GLN A 23 -56.00 -2.89 10.21
C GLN A 23 -55.90 -3.88 9.06
N PRO A 24 -54.92 -3.69 8.13
CA PRO A 24 -54.73 -4.67 7.05
C PRO A 24 -54.38 -6.06 7.63
N ALA A 25 -54.87 -7.10 6.99
CA ALA A 25 -54.62 -8.47 7.47
C ALA A 25 -53.12 -8.79 7.66
N TRP A 26 -52.27 -8.20 6.81
CA TRP A 26 -50.83 -8.37 6.90
C TRP A 26 -50.17 -7.62 8.07
N ALA A 27 -50.82 -6.65 8.66
CA ALA A 27 -50.29 -5.92 9.83
C ALA A 27 -50.49 -6.73 11.12
N SER A 28 -50.03 -7.98 11.12
CA SER A 28 -50.06 -8.92 12.24
C SER A 28 -48.73 -9.67 12.31
N ALA A 29 -48.21 -9.85 13.51
CA ALA A 29 -46.96 -10.60 13.72
C ALA A 29 -47.06 -12.09 13.35
N THR A 30 -48.28 -12.62 13.22
CA THR A 30 -48.56 -14.03 12.85
C THR A 30 -49.02 -14.17 11.42
N TYR A 31 -49.05 -13.10 10.64
CA TYR A 31 -49.48 -13.16 9.25
C TYR A 31 -48.53 -14.00 8.39
N LEU A 32 -49.09 -14.94 7.67
CA LEU A 32 -48.42 -15.75 6.67
C LEU A 32 -49.01 -15.40 5.30
N PRO A 33 -48.25 -14.84 4.35
CA PRO A 33 -48.76 -14.58 3.01
C PRO A 33 -49.23 -15.87 2.33
N PRO A 34 -50.36 -15.86 1.61
CA PRO A 34 -50.88 -17.04 0.91
C PRO A 34 -49.88 -17.66 -0.07
N ASN A 35 -49.03 -16.82 -0.66
CA ASN A 35 -47.97 -17.21 -1.62
C ASN A 35 -46.56 -17.22 -0.99
N SER A 36 -46.44 -17.46 0.32
CA SER A 36 -45.16 -17.44 1.04
C SER A 36 -44.08 -18.36 0.46
N GLY A 37 -44.52 -19.44 -0.26
CA GLY A 37 -43.60 -20.31 -1.00
C GLY A 37 -42.98 -19.69 -2.25
N GLU A 38 -43.61 -18.65 -2.83
CA GLU A 38 -43.23 -18.03 -4.10
C GLU A 38 -42.58 -16.65 -3.93
N ILE A 39 -42.52 -16.13 -2.70
CA ILE A 39 -41.96 -14.83 -2.39
C ILE A 39 -40.92 -14.94 -1.28
N TYR A 40 -39.98 -13.98 -1.28
CA TYR A 40 -39.22 -13.59 -0.10
C TYR A 40 -39.97 -12.42 0.54
N TYR A 41 -40.17 -12.44 1.86
CA TYR A 41 -40.91 -11.36 2.52
C TYR A 41 -40.42 -11.12 3.95
N SER A 42 -40.68 -9.92 4.44
CA SER A 42 -40.48 -9.56 5.83
C SER A 42 -41.58 -8.63 6.31
N ILE A 43 -42.02 -8.83 7.56
CA ILE A 43 -42.93 -7.95 8.27
C ILE A 43 -42.23 -7.41 9.49
N GLN A 44 -42.03 -6.10 9.54
CA GLN A 44 -41.41 -5.42 10.68
C GLN A 44 -42.40 -4.46 11.30
N HIS A 45 -42.36 -4.34 12.62
CA HIS A 45 -43.23 -3.42 13.34
C HIS A 45 -42.53 -2.86 14.60
N GLY A 46 -43.08 -1.78 15.10
CA GLY A 46 -42.70 -1.22 16.38
C GLY A 46 -43.20 0.20 16.60
N TYR A 47 -42.85 0.77 17.73
CA TYR A 47 -43.32 2.09 18.12
C TYR A 47 -42.86 3.17 17.14
N MET A 48 -43.77 4.04 16.72
CA MET A 48 -43.54 5.12 15.78
C MET A 48 -42.66 6.21 16.41
N ARG A 49 -41.40 6.27 15.99
CA ARG A 49 -40.41 7.33 16.33
C ARG A 49 -39.98 8.04 15.04
N LYS A 50 -39.21 9.11 15.17
CA LYS A 50 -38.75 9.94 14.04
C LYS A 50 -38.00 9.11 12.97
N ASP A 51 -37.26 8.08 13.39
CA ASP A 51 -36.43 7.20 12.57
C ASP A 51 -37.09 5.81 12.29
N ALA A 52 -38.30 5.58 12.77
CA ALA A 52 -38.92 4.26 12.72
C ALA A 52 -39.06 3.70 11.30
N LYS A 53 -39.44 4.54 10.34
CA LYS A 53 -39.61 4.12 8.95
C LYS A 53 -38.33 3.56 8.35
N THR A 54 -37.24 4.29 8.44
CA THR A 54 -35.94 3.86 7.94
C THR A 54 -35.45 2.61 8.66
N LYS A 55 -35.50 2.61 9.99
CA LYS A 55 -35.05 1.48 10.81
C LYS A 55 -35.79 0.17 10.52
N PHE A 56 -37.12 0.22 10.36
CA PHE A 56 -37.89 -1.01 10.07
C PHE A 56 -37.79 -1.43 8.61
N TYR A 57 -37.61 -0.47 7.69
CA TYR A 57 -37.29 -0.77 6.30
C TYR A 57 -35.94 -1.53 6.21
N ASP A 58 -34.88 -1.01 6.84
CA ASP A 58 -33.55 -1.65 6.83
C ASP A 58 -33.57 -3.05 7.46
N LYS A 59 -34.36 -3.22 8.54
CA LYS A 59 -34.54 -4.54 9.16
C LYS A 59 -35.28 -5.52 8.23
N ALA A 60 -36.33 -5.07 7.57
CA ALA A 60 -37.07 -5.89 6.64
C ALA A 60 -36.22 -6.31 5.44
N LEU A 61 -35.40 -5.37 4.92
CA LEU A 61 -34.47 -5.64 3.84
C LEU A 61 -33.38 -6.65 4.26
N ALA A 62 -32.84 -6.51 5.46
CA ALA A 62 -31.85 -7.45 6.00
C ALA A 62 -32.41 -8.86 6.16
N GLU A 63 -33.68 -9.00 6.56
CA GLU A 63 -34.34 -10.30 6.70
C GLU A 63 -34.57 -10.95 5.34
N ILE A 64 -35.05 -10.21 4.32
CA ILE A 64 -35.19 -10.71 2.95
C ILE A 64 -33.83 -11.14 2.41
N SER A 65 -32.76 -10.34 2.60
CA SER A 65 -31.40 -10.71 2.22
C SER A 65 -30.96 -12.02 2.86
N SER A 66 -31.26 -12.22 4.15
CA SER A 66 -30.95 -13.47 4.87
C SER A 66 -31.67 -14.67 4.32
N GLN A 67 -32.95 -14.53 3.90
CA GLN A 67 -33.69 -15.60 3.25
C GLN A 67 -33.09 -16.00 1.91
N ILE A 68 -32.66 -15.01 1.13
CA ILE A 68 -31.98 -15.21 -0.14
C ILE A 68 -30.63 -15.87 0.07
N GLU A 69 -29.84 -15.42 1.05
CA GLU A 69 -28.55 -16.05 1.41
C GLU A 69 -28.76 -17.53 1.76
N THR A 70 -29.76 -17.85 2.53
CA THR A 70 -30.09 -19.22 2.91
C THR A 70 -30.46 -20.06 1.68
N TYR A 71 -31.21 -19.49 0.75
CA TYR A 71 -31.56 -20.15 -0.51
C TYR A 71 -30.32 -20.42 -1.36
N ILE A 72 -29.48 -19.41 -1.60
CA ILE A 72 -28.21 -19.54 -2.36
C ILE A 72 -27.34 -20.60 -1.73
N ARG A 73 -27.16 -20.55 -0.40
CA ARG A 73 -26.36 -21.53 0.34
C ARG A 73 -26.86 -22.97 0.16
N SER A 74 -28.18 -23.18 0.21
CA SER A 74 -28.78 -24.50 -0.01
C SER A 74 -28.56 -25.00 -1.44
N GLU A 75 -28.62 -24.12 -2.42
CA GLU A 75 -28.38 -24.46 -3.83
C GLU A 75 -26.91 -24.80 -4.12
N ILE A 76 -25.96 -24.09 -3.52
CA ILE A 76 -24.52 -24.42 -3.61
C ILE A 76 -24.23 -25.79 -3.03
N ILE A 77 -24.81 -26.11 -1.86
CA ILE A 77 -24.65 -27.42 -1.20
C ILE A 77 -25.23 -28.54 -2.06
N SER A 78 -26.38 -28.32 -2.71
CA SER A 78 -27.08 -29.32 -3.50
C SER A 78 -26.44 -29.66 -4.84
N GLN A 79 -25.66 -28.72 -5.42
CA GLN A 79 -25.09 -28.86 -6.77
C GLN A 79 -23.68 -29.48 -6.82
N ASP A 80 -23.18 -30.07 -5.71
CA ASP A 80 -21.89 -30.80 -5.67
C ASP A 80 -20.67 -30.02 -6.25
N LYS A 81 -20.76 -28.66 -6.20
CA LYS A 81 -19.71 -27.76 -6.68
C LYS A 81 -18.44 -27.76 -5.80
N GLN A 82 -18.45 -28.52 -4.71
CA GLN A 82 -17.29 -28.70 -3.81
C GLN A 82 -16.07 -29.36 -4.49
N LYS A 83 -16.25 -30.02 -5.64
CA LYS A 83 -15.16 -30.71 -6.36
C LYS A 83 -14.16 -29.79 -7.05
N ARG A 84 -14.49 -28.51 -7.28
CA ARG A 84 -13.59 -27.56 -7.97
C ARG A 84 -12.63 -26.81 -7.04
N LEU A 85 -12.81 -26.90 -5.74
CA LEU A 85 -12.12 -26.09 -4.76
C LEU A 85 -11.35 -26.99 -3.77
N GLY A 86 -10.12 -27.35 -4.16
CA GLY A 86 -9.18 -28.05 -3.26
C GLY A 86 -8.65 -27.08 -2.18
N ASP A 87 -8.77 -27.48 -0.91
CA ASP A 87 -8.35 -26.85 0.35
C ASP A 87 -9.42 -26.08 1.13
N GLN A 88 -9.93 -26.80 2.15
CA GLN A 88 -11.27 -26.60 2.73
C GLN A 88 -11.45 -25.37 3.63
N PHE A 89 -10.46 -24.70 4.16
CA PHE A 89 -10.68 -23.70 5.21
C PHE A 89 -10.74 -22.24 4.72
N PHE A 90 -9.91 -21.85 3.77
CA PHE A 90 -9.93 -20.50 3.19
C PHE A 90 -11.18 -20.24 2.33
N ILE A 91 -11.72 -21.28 1.76
CA ILE A 91 -12.86 -21.29 0.84
C ILE A 91 -14.15 -20.92 1.55
N SER A 92 -14.35 -21.33 2.81
CA SER A 92 -15.61 -21.08 3.52
C SER A 92 -15.86 -19.59 3.79
N GLN A 93 -14.86 -18.84 4.19
CA GLN A 93 -15.01 -17.39 4.44
C GLN A 93 -15.22 -16.59 3.15
N GLN A 94 -14.57 -16.99 2.06
CA GLN A 94 -14.70 -16.31 0.77
C GLN A 94 -16.04 -16.58 0.10
N ILE A 95 -16.54 -17.82 0.18
CA ILE A 95 -17.89 -18.17 -0.26
C ILE A 95 -18.93 -17.37 0.56
N GLU A 96 -18.75 -17.23 1.86
CA GLU A 96 -19.64 -16.42 2.69
C GLU A 96 -19.66 -14.94 2.29
N GLN A 97 -18.50 -14.35 2.01
CA GLN A 97 -18.41 -12.98 1.52
C GLN A 97 -19.06 -12.81 0.14
N THR A 98 -18.85 -13.77 -0.77
CA THR A 98 -19.44 -13.76 -2.11
C THR A 98 -20.96 -13.93 -2.04
N ILE A 99 -21.47 -14.82 -1.17
CA ILE A 99 -22.92 -15.00 -0.95
C ILE A 99 -23.53 -13.71 -0.41
N LYS A 100 -22.92 -13.07 0.60
CA LYS A 100 -23.39 -11.79 1.16
C LYS A 100 -23.36 -10.67 0.12
N SER A 101 -22.29 -10.56 -0.67
CA SER A 101 -22.19 -9.58 -1.76
C SER A 101 -23.25 -9.81 -2.81
N SER A 102 -23.46 -11.05 -3.23
CA SER A 102 -24.46 -11.44 -4.23
C SER A 102 -25.90 -11.16 -3.76
N SER A 103 -26.23 -11.50 -2.52
CA SER A 103 -27.58 -11.29 -1.97
C SER A 103 -27.93 -9.82 -1.79
N SER A 104 -27.01 -9.04 -1.20
CA SER A 104 -27.21 -7.60 -0.96
C SER A 104 -27.22 -6.79 -2.24
N ALA A 105 -26.35 -7.14 -3.20
CA ALA A 105 -26.24 -6.45 -4.47
C ALA A 105 -27.42 -6.68 -5.41
N THR A 106 -28.25 -7.71 -5.17
CA THR A 106 -29.37 -8.07 -6.06
C THR A 106 -30.71 -7.45 -5.62
N LEU A 107 -30.79 -6.94 -4.38
CA LEU A 107 -32.01 -6.29 -3.88
C LEU A 107 -31.97 -4.78 -4.15
N PHE A 108 -32.74 -4.32 -5.12
CA PHE A 108 -33.00 -2.89 -5.34
C PHE A 108 -34.36 -2.52 -4.77
N GLY A 109 -34.44 -1.36 -4.11
CA GLY A 109 -35.69 -0.88 -3.53
C GLY A 109 -36.85 -0.76 -4.52
N GLU A 110 -36.55 -0.62 -5.82
CA GLU A 110 -37.52 -0.53 -6.92
C GLU A 110 -38.21 -1.87 -7.26
N ASP A 111 -37.55 -2.99 -6.93
CA ASP A 111 -38.09 -4.35 -7.20
C ASP A 111 -38.91 -4.91 -6.02
N LEU A 112 -38.97 -4.17 -4.90
CA LEU A 112 -39.68 -4.60 -3.70
C LEU A 112 -41.09 -4.04 -3.66
N ASP A 113 -42.04 -4.93 -3.50
CA ASP A 113 -43.41 -4.53 -3.12
C ASP A 113 -43.37 -4.06 -1.68
N LYS A 114 -43.80 -2.81 -1.45
CA LYS A 114 -43.80 -2.16 -0.16
C LYS A 114 -45.17 -1.76 0.27
N GLN A 115 -45.57 -2.18 1.46
CA GLN A 115 -46.82 -1.73 2.11
C GLN A 115 -46.49 -1.19 3.49
N GLU A 116 -47.12 -0.08 3.84
CA GLU A 116 -46.94 0.57 5.14
C GLU A 116 -48.28 0.80 5.81
N TYR A 117 -48.31 0.60 7.12
CA TYR A 117 -49.51 0.87 7.93
C TYR A 117 -49.11 1.46 9.28
N VAL A 118 -49.86 2.45 9.75
CA VAL A 118 -49.69 3.04 11.06
C VAL A 118 -50.97 2.81 11.86
N ASP A 119 -50.87 2.05 12.95
CA ASP A 119 -51.96 1.96 13.92
C ASP A 119 -51.91 3.19 14.82
N ALA A 120 -52.85 4.09 14.62
CA ALA A 120 -52.95 5.35 15.37
C ALA A 120 -53.26 5.12 16.87
N LYS A 121 -53.91 4.01 17.26
CA LYS A 121 -54.23 3.70 18.65
C LYS A 121 -53.02 3.25 19.44
N SER A 122 -52.29 2.31 18.91
CA SER A 122 -51.08 1.74 19.53
C SER A 122 -49.81 2.55 19.20
N LYS A 123 -49.89 3.54 18.29
CA LYS A 123 -48.73 4.26 17.73
C LYS A 123 -47.68 3.29 17.16
N THR A 124 -48.14 2.18 16.57
CA THR A 124 -47.27 1.17 15.98
C THR A 124 -47.20 1.37 14.48
N TYR A 125 -45.97 1.46 13.97
CA TYR A 125 -45.67 1.44 12.54
C TYR A 125 -45.41 0.02 12.10
N TRP A 126 -46.02 -0.38 10.98
CA TRP A 126 -45.85 -1.66 10.34
C TRP A 126 -45.34 -1.45 8.92
N ILE A 127 -44.45 -2.32 8.49
CA ILE A 127 -43.97 -2.41 7.11
C ILE A 127 -43.95 -3.87 6.66
N PHE A 128 -44.48 -4.10 5.49
CA PHE A 128 -44.39 -5.36 4.76
C PHE A 128 -43.60 -5.11 3.50
N LEU A 129 -42.47 -5.84 3.34
CA LEU A 129 -41.70 -5.87 2.13
C LEU A 129 -41.76 -7.27 1.54
N SER A 130 -41.84 -7.35 0.21
CA SER A 130 -41.76 -8.65 -0.49
C SER A 130 -41.16 -8.49 -1.88
N ILE A 131 -40.60 -9.59 -2.39
CA ILE A 131 -40.20 -9.75 -3.78
C ILE A 131 -40.54 -11.16 -4.23
N SER A 132 -41.11 -11.31 -5.42
CA SER A 132 -41.34 -12.64 -5.96
C SER A 132 -40.02 -13.34 -6.27
N LYS A 133 -39.93 -14.64 -6.02
CA LYS A 133 -38.73 -15.44 -6.34
C LYS A 133 -38.44 -15.40 -7.83
N ALA A 134 -39.50 -15.38 -8.67
CA ALA A 134 -39.35 -15.26 -10.12
C ALA A 134 -38.73 -13.91 -10.53
N THR A 135 -39.23 -12.80 -9.98
CA THR A 135 -38.66 -11.46 -10.22
C THR A 135 -37.20 -11.40 -9.77
N TYR A 136 -36.88 -11.91 -8.57
CA TYR A 136 -35.53 -11.99 -8.09
C TYR A 136 -34.63 -12.79 -9.04
N GLN A 137 -35.03 -13.96 -9.48
CA GLN A 137 -34.29 -14.80 -10.41
C GLN A 137 -34.10 -14.13 -11.77
N GLN A 138 -35.12 -13.47 -12.31
CA GLN A 138 -34.97 -12.71 -13.55
C GLN A 138 -33.89 -11.60 -13.40
N ARG A 139 -33.97 -10.81 -12.33
CA ARG A 139 -33.00 -9.75 -12.06
C ARG A 139 -31.56 -10.29 -11.87
N LEU A 140 -31.45 -11.41 -11.17
CA LEU A 140 -30.19 -12.09 -11.00
C LEU A 140 -29.58 -12.49 -12.36
N MET A 141 -30.37 -13.13 -13.23
CA MET A 141 -29.93 -13.53 -14.57
C MET A 141 -29.55 -12.35 -15.47
N GLU A 142 -30.32 -11.25 -15.43
CA GLU A 142 -29.97 -10.01 -16.13
C GLU A 142 -28.61 -9.46 -15.68
N ARG A 143 -28.32 -9.48 -14.36
CA ARG A 143 -27.04 -9.00 -13.81
C ARG A 143 -25.89 -9.92 -14.17
N ILE A 144 -26.08 -11.23 -14.07
CA ILE A 144 -25.07 -12.21 -14.50
C ILE A 144 -24.78 -12.02 -16.00
N GLY A 145 -25.82 -11.81 -16.83
CA GLY A 145 -25.65 -11.52 -18.24
C GLY A 145 -24.79 -10.28 -18.51
N LYS A 146 -25.05 -9.18 -17.79
CA LYS A 146 -24.23 -7.94 -17.87
C LYS A 146 -22.79 -8.18 -17.38
N ALA A 147 -22.62 -8.91 -16.28
CA ALA A 147 -21.31 -9.25 -15.76
C ALA A 147 -20.48 -10.07 -16.76
N LYS A 148 -21.09 -11.10 -17.37
CA LYS A 148 -20.49 -11.93 -18.42
C LYS A 148 -20.09 -11.11 -19.64
N GLN A 149 -20.95 -10.19 -20.11
CA GLN A 149 -20.65 -9.29 -21.24
C GLN A 149 -19.46 -8.38 -20.92
N LYS A 150 -19.43 -7.79 -19.72
CA LYS A 150 -18.32 -6.95 -19.27
C LYS A 150 -17.02 -7.75 -19.18
N ALA A 151 -17.07 -8.94 -18.60
CA ALA A 151 -15.94 -9.85 -18.48
C ALA A 151 -15.40 -10.24 -19.88
N LEU A 152 -16.27 -10.61 -20.83
CA LEU A 152 -15.89 -10.96 -22.18
C LEU A 152 -15.24 -9.79 -22.93
N SER A 153 -15.76 -8.58 -22.75
CA SER A 153 -15.16 -7.36 -23.32
C SER A 153 -13.74 -7.14 -22.78
N ASN A 154 -13.55 -7.25 -21.46
CA ASN A 154 -12.25 -7.12 -20.83
C ASN A 154 -11.29 -8.26 -21.26
N PHE A 155 -11.77 -9.48 -21.35
CA PHE A 155 -10.99 -10.62 -21.85
C PHE A 155 -10.44 -10.38 -23.25
N ARG A 156 -11.30 -9.91 -24.17
CA ARG A 156 -10.87 -9.56 -25.55
C ARG A 156 -9.85 -8.43 -25.58
N ASN A 157 -10.04 -7.42 -24.72
CA ASN A 157 -9.07 -6.33 -24.60
C ASN A 157 -7.73 -6.82 -24.07
N ALA A 158 -7.75 -7.78 -23.13
CA ALA A 158 -6.55 -8.42 -22.61
C ALA A 158 -5.81 -9.21 -23.71
N GLN A 159 -6.51 -9.98 -24.53
CA GLN A 159 -5.91 -10.70 -25.66
C GLN A 159 -5.24 -9.75 -26.65
N LYS A 160 -5.94 -8.69 -27.06
CA LYS A 160 -5.37 -7.67 -27.97
C LYS A 160 -4.14 -6.97 -27.37
N ALA A 161 -4.18 -6.64 -26.06
CA ALA A 161 -3.04 -6.06 -25.37
C ALA A 161 -1.84 -7.03 -25.35
N ARG A 162 -2.09 -8.31 -25.08
CA ARG A 162 -1.05 -9.36 -25.12
C ARG A 162 -0.42 -9.51 -26.49
N GLU A 163 -1.23 -9.55 -27.56
CA GLU A 163 -0.76 -9.62 -28.95
C GLU A 163 0.11 -8.41 -29.34
N SER A 164 -0.13 -7.27 -28.68
CA SER A 164 0.63 -6.01 -28.88
C SER A 164 1.80 -5.84 -27.89
N ASP A 165 2.22 -6.89 -27.19
CA ASP A 165 3.26 -6.86 -26.15
C ASP A 165 2.99 -5.90 -24.97
N GLN A 166 1.72 -5.49 -24.78
CA GLN A 166 1.28 -4.63 -23.68
C GLN A 166 0.90 -5.47 -22.44
N PHE A 167 1.89 -6.20 -21.88
CA PHE A 167 1.65 -7.24 -20.88
C PHE A 167 0.94 -6.74 -19.62
N VAL A 168 1.30 -5.55 -19.14
CA VAL A 168 0.68 -4.96 -17.94
C VAL A 168 -0.79 -4.63 -18.20
N LEU A 169 -1.11 -4.07 -19.36
CA LEU A 169 -2.49 -3.79 -19.76
C LEU A 169 -3.29 -5.09 -19.96
N ALA A 170 -2.66 -6.15 -20.48
CA ALA A 170 -3.28 -7.46 -20.58
C ALA A 170 -3.62 -8.02 -19.19
N ILE A 171 -2.69 -7.95 -18.24
CA ILE A 171 -2.89 -8.36 -16.85
C ILE A 171 -4.06 -7.57 -16.22
N ASP A 172 -4.06 -6.26 -16.33
CA ASP A 172 -5.11 -5.40 -15.76
C ASP A 172 -6.50 -5.71 -16.35
N ASN A 173 -6.57 -6.01 -17.65
CA ASN A 173 -7.82 -6.39 -18.30
C ASN A 173 -8.29 -7.80 -17.89
N TYR A 174 -7.39 -8.79 -17.73
CA TYR A 174 -7.78 -10.10 -17.20
C TYR A 174 -8.26 -10.00 -15.74
N ILE A 175 -7.57 -9.22 -14.92
CA ILE A 175 -8.04 -8.92 -13.54
C ILE A 175 -9.42 -8.27 -13.57
N SER A 176 -9.64 -7.30 -14.45
CA SER A 176 -10.93 -6.62 -14.61
C SER A 176 -12.05 -7.54 -15.12
N ALA A 177 -11.69 -8.55 -15.93
CA ALA A 177 -12.63 -9.58 -16.34
C ALA A 177 -13.09 -10.45 -15.15
N LEU A 178 -12.14 -10.90 -14.33
CA LEU A 178 -12.41 -11.66 -13.12
C LEU A 178 -13.17 -10.83 -12.06
N ASP A 179 -12.82 -9.56 -11.91
CA ASP A 179 -13.51 -8.64 -10.99
C ASP A 179 -14.98 -8.42 -11.38
N ALA A 180 -15.28 -8.35 -12.67
CA ALA A 180 -16.64 -8.23 -13.16
C ALA A 180 -17.53 -9.45 -12.79
N LEU A 181 -16.93 -10.62 -12.58
CA LEU A 181 -17.59 -11.87 -12.22
C LEU A 181 -17.59 -12.15 -10.71
N ARG A 182 -16.86 -11.37 -9.93
CA ARG A 182 -16.55 -11.63 -8.52
C ARG A 182 -17.78 -12.00 -7.69
N ASP A 183 -18.89 -11.27 -7.87
CA ASP A 183 -20.10 -11.46 -7.08
C ASP A 183 -20.85 -12.75 -7.41
N PHE A 184 -20.54 -13.41 -8.52
CA PHE A 184 -21.28 -14.56 -9.03
C PHE A 184 -20.43 -15.82 -9.18
N ALA A 185 -19.11 -15.71 -9.17
CA ALA A 185 -18.17 -16.80 -9.50
C ALA A 185 -18.35 -18.06 -8.63
N ALA A 186 -18.72 -17.90 -7.34
CA ALA A 186 -18.92 -19.02 -6.44
C ALA A 186 -20.30 -19.70 -6.59
N THR A 187 -21.27 -19.03 -7.25
CA THR A 187 -22.67 -19.44 -7.23
C THR A 187 -23.22 -19.79 -8.60
N GLN A 188 -22.56 -19.37 -9.67
CA GLN A 188 -23.05 -19.50 -11.03
C GLN A 188 -21.98 -19.97 -12.00
N ASP A 189 -22.39 -20.67 -13.06
CA ASP A 189 -21.50 -21.04 -14.15
C ASP A 189 -21.21 -19.84 -15.05
N MET A 190 -19.93 -19.56 -15.28
CA MET A 190 -19.48 -18.44 -16.09
C MET A 190 -19.25 -18.83 -17.57
N LEU A 191 -20.11 -19.75 -18.08
CA LEU A 191 -20.10 -20.15 -19.48
C LEU A 191 -20.53 -18.99 -20.38
N VAL A 192 -19.74 -18.70 -21.39
CA VAL A 192 -20.04 -17.74 -22.46
C VAL A 192 -19.90 -18.42 -23.82
N GLN A 193 -20.56 -17.85 -24.84
CA GLN A 193 -20.41 -18.29 -26.24
C GLN A 193 -19.76 -17.18 -27.07
N GLU A 194 -18.77 -17.56 -27.85
CA GLU A 194 -18.08 -16.66 -28.76
C GLU A 194 -17.67 -17.41 -30.04
N ASN A 195 -17.97 -16.85 -31.19
CA ASN A 195 -17.63 -17.46 -32.51
C ASN A 195 -18.07 -18.92 -32.67
N GLY A 196 -19.13 -19.33 -31.99
CA GLY A 196 -19.65 -20.71 -32.02
C GLY A 196 -19.02 -21.66 -31.00
N GLU A 197 -18.02 -21.20 -30.25
CA GLU A 197 -17.39 -21.94 -29.17
C GLU A 197 -17.95 -21.53 -27.80
N SER A 198 -18.05 -22.50 -26.90
CA SER A 198 -18.51 -22.27 -25.51
C SER A 198 -17.32 -22.49 -24.56
N PHE A 199 -17.04 -21.54 -23.69
CA PHE A 199 -15.98 -21.66 -22.68
C PHE A 199 -16.33 -20.95 -21.38
N TYR A 200 -15.68 -21.37 -20.31
CA TYR A 200 -15.78 -20.71 -19.00
C TYR A 200 -14.81 -19.54 -18.97
N ILE A 201 -15.36 -18.32 -18.93
CA ILE A 201 -14.56 -17.09 -19.06
C ILE A 201 -13.66 -16.81 -17.83
N ASP A 202 -14.09 -17.25 -16.66
CA ASP A 202 -13.30 -17.19 -15.43
C ASP A 202 -12.10 -18.14 -15.48
N ASP A 203 -12.28 -19.38 -15.92
CA ASP A 203 -11.22 -20.36 -16.09
C ASP A 203 -10.20 -19.89 -17.15
N MET A 204 -10.68 -19.40 -18.29
CA MET A 204 -9.85 -18.87 -19.35
C MET A 204 -9.04 -17.65 -18.91
N SER A 205 -9.71 -16.68 -18.26
CA SER A 205 -9.03 -15.46 -17.76
C SER A 205 -7.98 -15.81 -16.71
N THR A 206 -8.29 -16.74 -15.82
CA THR A 206 -7.35 -17.24 -14.80
C THR A 206 -6.17 -17.96 -15.41
N GLY A 207 -6.40 -18.81 -16.40
CA GLY A 207 -5.36 -19.54 -17.14
C GLY A 207 -4.39 -18.62 -17.86
N GLU A 208 -4.93 -17.65 -18.60
CA GLU A 208 -4.16 -16.64 -19.33
C GLU A 208 -3.34 -15.75 -18.37
N LEU A 209 -3.93 -15.35 -17.24
CA LEU A 209 -3.25 -14.56 -16.23
C LEU A 209 -2.09 -15.32 -15.59
N LYS A 210 -2.29 -16.61 -15.26
CA LYS A 210 -1.22 -17.50 -14.76
C LYS A 210 -0.10 -17.68 -15.78
N GLN A 211 -0.44 -17.82 -17.07
CA GLN A 211 0.56 -17.89 -18.13
C GLN A 211 1.38 -16.60 -18.21
N LEU A 212 0.72 -15.41 -18.15
CA LEU A 212 1.43 -14.13 -18.16
C LEU A 212 2.40 -14.00 -16.99
N PHE A 213 1.97 -14.34 -15.77
CA PHE A 213 2.89 -14.38 -14.63
C PHE A 213 4.03 -15.37 -14.84
N GLY A 214 3.77 -16.49 -15.51
CA GLY A 214 4.75 -17.52 -15.81
C GLY A 214 5.85 -17.10 -16.81
N ILE A 215 5.57 -16.17 -17.73
CA ILE A 215 6.55 -15.73 -18.74
C ILE A 215 7.28 -14.43 -18.34
N ILE A 216 6.85 -13.71 -17.30
CA ILE A 216 7.48 -12.47 -16.88
C ILE A 216 8.60 -12.77 -15.87
N TYR A 217 9.77 -12.24 -16.15
CA TYR A 217 11.01 -12.42 -15.39
C TYR A 217 11.51 -11.06 -14.90
N ILE A 218 12.30 -11.11 -13.84
CA ILE A 218 13.02 -9.95 -13.30
C ILE A 218 14.47 -10.33 -13.06
N GLU A 219 15.38 -9.48 -13.44
CA GLU A 219 16.83 -9.66 -13.23
C GLU A 219 17.49 -8.34 -12.83
N ALA A 220 18.61 -8.41 -12.13
CA ALA A 220 19.46 -7.26 -11.88
C ALA A 220 20.20 -6.87 -13.15
N VAL A 221 20.21 -5.58 -13.52
CA VAL A 221 21.02 -5.07 -14.63
C VAL A 221 22.49 -5.26 -14.29
N GLU A 222 22.86 -4.91 -13.05
CA GLU A 222 24.16 -5.22 -12.45
C GLU A 222 23.93 -5.88 -11.10
N LYS A 223 24.52 -7.07 -10.90
CA LYS A 223 24.34 -7.84 -9.66
C LYS A 223 25.20 -7.30 -8.50
N THR A 224 26.37 -6.79 -8.83
CA THR A 224 27.34 -6.29 -7.84
C THR A 224 27.68 -4.85 -8.17
N LEU A 225 27.38 -3.96 -7.25
CA LEU A 225 27.61 -2.54 -7.40
C LEU A 225 28.54 -2.04 -6.29
N ARG A 226 29.44 -1.12 -6.65
CA ARG A 226 30.31 -0.44 -5.71
C ARG A 226 30.10 1.05 -5.86
N PHE A 227 29.71 1.71 -4.79
CA PHE A 227 29.46 3.14 -4.79
C PHE A 227 30.46 3.88 -3.91
N SER A 228 31.07 4.91 -4.46
CA SER A 228 31.75 5.92 -3.66
C SER A 228 30.72 6.77 -2.88
N PRO A 229 31.12 7.41 -1.78
CA PRO A 229 30.21 8.27 -1.01
C PRO A 229 29.49 9.33 -1.84
N GLN A 230 30.15 9.85 -2.87
CA GLN A 230 29.64 10.91 -3.75
C GLN A 230 28.86 10.42 -4.97
N ASP A 231 28.73 9.11 -5.16
CA ASP A 231 28.01 8.56 -6.30
C ASP A 231 26.49 8.60 -6.06
N ARG A 232 25.74 8.76 -7.14
CA ARG A 232 24.31 8.55 -7.09
C ARG A 232 24.03 7.07 -6.93
N LYS A 233 23.73 6.66 -5.71
CA LYS A 233 23.49 5.27 -5.34
C LYS A 233 22.15 4.80 -5.90
N GLN A 234 22.15 3.99 -6.95
CA GLN A 234 20.94 3.44 -7.54
C GLN A 234 21.14 2.01 -8.01
N VAL A 235 20.11 1.20 -7.88
CA VAL A 235 20.04 -0.16 -8.43
C VAL A 235 18.96 -0.23 -9.51
N GLN A 236 19.18 -1.04 -10.53
CA GLN A 236 18.29 -1.17 -11.66
C GLN A 236 17.89 -2.62 -11.88
N ALA A 237 16.58 -2.88 -11.84
CA ALA A 237 15.99 -4.18 -12.19
C ALA A 237 15.38 -4.12 -13.59
N ARG A 238 15.69 -5.08 -14.42
CA ARG A 238 15.10 -5.29 -15.74
C ARG A 238 13.98 -6.30 -15.64
N VAL A 239 12.78 -5.92 -16.11
CA VAL A 239 11.62 -6.82 -16.21
C VAL A 239 11.30 -7.07 -17.66
N PHE A 240 11.17 -8.32 -18.02
CA PHE A 240 10.91 -8.75 -19.40
C PHE A 240 10.00 -9.97 -19.44
N ALA A 241 9.24 -10.10 -20.51
CA ALA A 241 8.46 -11.29 -20.82
C ALA A 241 9.25 -12.16 -21.80
N ARG A 242 9.41 -13.44 -21.46
CA ARG A 242 10.05 -14.43 -22.34
C ARG A 242 9.01 -15.01 -23.27
N THR A 243 9.08 -14.62 -24.54
CA THR A 243 8.18 -15.07 -25.59
C THR A 243 8.92 -15.95 -26.60
N PRO A 244 8.21 -16.72 -27.43
CA PRO A 244 8.85 -17.48 -28.53
C PRO A 244 9.64 -16.59 -29.51
N ALA A 245 9.28 -15.32 -29.63
CA ALA A 245 9.97 -14.32 -30.46
C ALA A 245 11.16 -13.65 -29.76
N GLY A 246 11.48 -14.06 -28.52
CA GLY A 246 12.55 -13.51 -27.69
C GLY A 246 12.00 -12.66 -26.52
N ASP A 247 12.93 -12.10 -25.75
CA ASP A 247 12.63 -11.29 -24.59
C ASP A 247 12.03 -9.94 -24.99
N ARG A 248 10.87 -9.60 -24.40
CA ARG A 248 10.16 -8.35 -24.60
C ARG A 248 10.14 -7.54 -23.32
N PRO A 249 10.47 -6.23 -23.33
CA PRO A 249 10.43 -5.41 -22.14
C PRO A 249 9.00 -5.28 -21.58
N VAL A 250 8.85 -5.35 -20.26
CA VAL A 250 7.57 -5.15 -19.60
C VAL A 250 7.53 -3.73 -19.05
N HIS A 251 6.76 -2.88 -19.70
CA HIS A 251 6.57 -1.46 -19.35
C HIS A 251 5.45 -1.26 -18.33
N ALA A 252 5.56 -0.22 -17.50
CA ALA A 252 4.56 0.21 -16.52
C ALA A 252 4.24 -0.82 -15.41
N LEU A 253 5.16 -1.77 -15.16
CA LEU A 253 5.03 -2.70 -14.05
C LEU A 253 5.60 -2.09 -12.77
N PRO A 254 4.83 -2.06 -11.65
CA PRO A 254 5.39 -1.76 -10.34
C PRO A 254 6.41 -2.81 -9.93
N VAL A 255 7.53 -2.37 -9.38
CA VAL A 255 8.57 -3.21 -8.80
C VAL A 255 8.82 -2.76 -7.37
N SER A 256 8.70 -3.67 -6.42
CA SER A 256 9.01 -3.39 -5.02
C SER A 256 10.46 -3.74 -4.73
N PHE A 257 11.14 -2.84 -4.01
CA PHE A 257 12.50 -3.02 -3.54
C PHE A 257 12.53 -3.14 -2.03
N SER A 258 13.34 -4.02 -1.50
CA SER A 258 13.50 -4.23 -0.06
C SER A 258 14.92 -4.60 0.29
N VAL A 259 15.37 -4.20 1.46
CA VAL A 259 16.64 -4.65 2.05
C VAL A 259 16.43 -6.07 2.54
N ALA A 260 17.26 -7.00 2.07
CA ALA A 260 17.23 -8.39 2.48
C ALA A 260 18.25 -8.71 3.57
N GLU A 261 19.42 -8.08 3.49
CA GLU A 261 20.52 -8.24 4.44
C GLU A 261 21.32 -6.91 4.54
N GLY A 262 21.88 -6.62 5.68
CA GLY A 262 22.62 -5.39 6.00
C GLY A 262 21.88 -4.50 7.00
N GLU A 263 22.56 -3.50 7.53
CA GLU A 263 21.97 -2.54 8.44
C GLU A 263 21.06 -1.54 7.72
N THR A 264 20.45 -0.64 8.47
CA THR A 264 19.40 0.28 7.99
C THR A 264 19.80 1.06 6.74
N ALA A 265 19.13 0.75 5.62
CA ALA A 265 19.18 1.58 4.43
C ALA A 265 17.79 2.15 4.15
N HIS A 266 17.76 3.45 3.79
CA HIS A 266 16.56 4.09 3.28
C HIS A 266 16.61 4.08 1.76
N LEU A 267 15.66 3.43 1.13
CA LEU A 267 15.57 3.30 -0.32
C LEU A 267 14.15 3.58 -0.81
N ASP A 268 14.02 3.91 -2.07
CA ASP A 268 12.72 3.99 -2.72
C ASP A 268 12.14 2.58 -2.83
N THR A 269 11.12 2.28 -2.01
CA THR A 269 10.58 0.92 -1.90
C THR A 269 9.74 0.50 -3.11
N LEU A 270 9.37 1.43 -3.98
CA LEU A 270 8.54 1.19 -5.15
C LEU A 270 9.03 2.00 -6.35
N ALA A 271 9.22 1.34 -7.47
CA ALA A 271 9.49 1.98 -8.76
C ALA A 271 8.64 1.34 -9.86
N THR A 272 8.42 2.05 -10.97
CA THR A 272 7.68 1.53 -12.12
C THR A 272 8.64 1.37 -13.29
N THR A 273 8.51 0.26 -14.03
CA THR A 273 9.36 0.01 -15.20
C THR A 273 9.09 1.02 -16.33
N ASN A 274 10.15 1.49 -16.95
CA ASN A 274 10.10 2.37 -18.13
C ASN A 274 9.84 1.56 -19.43
N GLN A 275 9.92 2.21 -20.59
CA GLN A 275 9.71 1.57 -21.91
C GLN A 275 10.72 0.43 -22.21
N GLN A 276 11.91 0.47 -21.61
CA GLN A 276 12.93 -0.57 -21.74
C GLN A 276 12.74 -1.70 -20.72
N GLY A 277 11.68 -1.64 -19.90
CA GLY A 277 11.42 -2.60 -18.82
C GLY A 277 12.31 -2.41 -17.59
N ILE A 278 12.93 -1.24 -17.40
CA ILE A 278 13.86 -0.97 -16.31
C ILE A 278 13.15 -0.20 -15.20
N ALA A 279 13.19 -0.75 -13.98
CA ALA A 279 12.81 -0.08 -12.74
C ALA A 279 14.07 0.35 -11.99
N THR A 280 14.14 1.63 -11.59
CA THR A 280 15.29 2.19 -10.88
C THR A 280 14.88 2.54 -9.46
N CYS A 281 15.62 2.01 -8.48
CA CYS A 281 15.50 2.34 -7.07
C CYS A 281 16.69 3.20 -6.65
N VAL A 282 16.42 4.32 -5.99
CA VAL A 282 17.46 5.19 -5.42
C VAL A 282 17.66 4.79 -3.95
N ILE A 283 18.92 4.58 -3.57
CA ILE A 283 19.33 4.38 -2.18
C ILE A 283 19.57 5.78 -1.60
N GLN A 284 18.66 6.26 -0.76
CA GLN A 284 18.69 7.62 -0.21
C GLN A 284 19.75 7.76 0.88
N SER A 285 19.88 6.73 1.73
CA SER A 285 20.94 6.63 2.72
C SER A 285 21.18 5.17 3.07
N ALA A 286 22.42 4.82 3.36
CA ALA A 286 22.78 3.51 3.89
C ALA A 286 23.90 3.72 4.92
N THR A 287 23.80 2.98 6.04
CA THR A 287 24.92 2.91 6.99
C THR A 287 26.06 2.11 6.37
N TRP A 288 27.29 2.53 6.66
CA TRP A 288 28.47 1.77 6.27
C TRP A 288 28.46 0.41 6.96
N ASP A 289 28.46 -0.66 6.18
CA ASP A 289 28.65 -2.03 6.66
C ASP A 289 29.72 -2.70 5.81
N ALA A 290 30.75 -3.27 6.45
CA ALA A 290 31.82 -3.99 5.77
C ALA A 290 31.31 -5.19 4.96
N ASN A 291 30.15 -5.76 5.32
CA ASN A 291 29.49 -6.87 4.61
C ASN A 291 28.67 -6.42 3.41
N GLY A 292 28.46 -5.11 3.26
CA GLY A 292 27.64 -4.55 2.21
C GLY A 292 26.14 -4.68 2.47
N LEU A 293 25.35 -4.25 1.48
CA LEU A 293 23.90 -4.23 1.51
C LEU A 293 23.37 -5.18 0.44
N ARG A 294 22.41 -6.05 0.82
CA ARG A 294 21.72 -6.89 -0.14
C ARG A 294 20.31 -6.37 -0.36
N ILE A 295 19.99 -6.01 -1.60
CA ILE A 295 18.68 -5.50 -2.00
C ILE A 295 17.99 -6.54 -2.87
N LYS A 296 16.70 -6.78 -2.63
CA LYS A 296 15.83 -7.59 -3.47
C LYS A 296 14.82 -6.73 -4.20
N ALA A 297 14.64 -6.99 -5.50
CA ALA A 297 13.57 -6.41 -6.29
C ALA A 297 12.60 -7.49 -6.74
N GLN A 298 11.31 -7.24 -6.57
CA GLN A 298 10.23 -8.18 -6.93
C GLN A 298 9.15 -7.48 -7.73
N PRO A 299 8.51 -8.15 -8.71
CA PRO A 299 7.33 -7.61 -9.38
C PRO A 299 6.21 -7.35 -8.39
N GLY A 300 5.60 -6.17 -8.44
CA GLY A 300 4.57 -5.71 -7.50
C GLY A 300 3.18 -6.28 -7.81
N TRP A 301 3.04 -7.59 -8.03
CA TRP A 301 1.75 -8.24 -8.33
C TRP A 301 0.70 -8.01 -7.25
N ASN A 302 1.13 -7.96 -5.98
CA ASN A 302 0.24 -7.76 -4.84
C ASN A 302 -0.47 -6.40 -4.84
N LEU A 303 0.08 -5.42 -5.56
CA LEU A 303 -0.53 -4.09 -5.72
C LEU A 303 -1.67 -4.08 -6.75
N ARG A 304 -1.76 -5.10 -7.60
CA ARG A 304 -2.73 -5.19 -8.68
C ARG A 304 -3.85 -6.20 -8.41
N LEU A 305 -3.57 -7.23 -7.63
CA LEU A 305 -4.50 -8.31 -7.33
C LEU A 305 -5.14 -8.12 -5.95
N ASP A 306 -6.45 -7.90 -5.95
CA ASP A 306 -7.25 -7.92 -4.72
C ASP A 306 -7.09 -9.30 -4.03
N PRO A 307 -6.84 -9.34 -2.71
CA PRO A 307 -6.76 -10.60 -1.95
C PRO A 307 -7.99 -11.50 -2.15
N LEU A 308 -9.18 -10.92 -2.29
CA LEU A 308 -10.42 -11.67 -2.53
C LEU A 308 -10.38 -12.39 -3.88
N LEU A 309 -9.98 -11.70 -4.96
CA LEU A 309 -9.87 -12.32 -6.29
C LEU A 309 -8.80 -13.42 -6.30
N ARG A 310 -7.67 -13.21 -5.61
CA ARG A 310 -6.64 -14.25 -5.44
C ARG A 310 -7.19 -15.51 -4.83
N GLY A 311 -8.00 -15.36 -3.78
CA GLY A 311 -8.62 -16.49 -3.10
C GLY A 311 -9.68 -17.19 -3.96
N ILE A 312 -10.62 -16.46 -4.57
CA ILE A 312 -11.71 -17.02 -5.38
C ILE A 312 -11.17 -17.84 -6.56
N TYR A 313 -10.14 -17.31 -7.26
CA TYR A 313 -9.62 -17.91 -8.49
C TYR A 313 -8.31 -18.67 -8.32
N GLY A 314 -7.81 -18.83 -7.09
CA GLY A 314 -6.57 -19.53 -6.81
C GLY A 314 -5.37 -18.94 -7.56
N ILE A 315 -5.31 -17.61 -7.65
CA ILE A 315 -4.23 -16.90 -8.33
C ILE A 315 -3.13 -16.62 -7.35
N THR A 316 -2.05 -17.39 -7.44
CA THR A 316 -0.82 -17.17 -6.67
C THR A 316 0.27 -16.71 -7.63
N PRO A 317 0.61 -15.40 -7.67
CA PRO A 317 1.76 -14.96 -8.42
C PRO A 317 3.02 -15.65 -7.91
N ASP A 318 3.93 -16.02 -8.84
CA ASP A 318 5.21 -16.61 -8.47
C ASP A 318 6.08 -15.56 -7.75
N ASN A 319 6.02 -15.56 -6.42
CA ASN A 319 6.79 -14.67 -5.56
C ASN A 319 8.26 -15.10 -5.41
N GLN A 320 8.67 -16.24 -6.04
CA GLN A 320 10.04 -16.72 -5.99
C GLN A 320 10.96 -15.98 -6.97
N ARG A 321 10.39 -15.25 -7.94
CA ARG A 321 11.17 -14.48 -8.89
C ARG A 321 11.54 -13.12 -8.31
N TYR A 322 12.82 -12.93 -8.10
CA TYR A 322 13.39 -11.67 -7.64
C TYR A 322 14.73 -11.40 -8.31
N ALA A 323 15.07 -10.14 -8.43
CA ALA A 323 16.42 -9.69 -8.73
C ALA A 323 17.16 -9.41 -7.42
N ASP A 324 18.41 -9.85 -7.34
CA ASP A 324 19.25 -9.74 -6.16
C ASP A 324 20.45 -8.84 -6.47
N PHE A 325 20.70 -7.87 -5.59
CA PHE A 325 21.78 -6.89 -5.72
C PHE A 325 22.67 -6.96 -4.51
N HIS A 326 23.96 -7.07 -4.74
CA HIS A 326 25.00 -6.90 -3.74
C HIS A 326 25.61 -5.51 -3.89
N VAL A 327 25.37 -4.64 -2.94
CA VAL A 327 25.81 -3.25 -2.93
C VAL A 327 26.89 -3.09 -1.89
N SER A 328 28.09 -2.71 -2.30
CA SER A 328 29.20 -2.36 -1.43
C SER A 328 29.40 -0.84 -1.47
N LEU A 329 29.50 -0.23 -0.31
CA LEU A 329 29.91 1.17 -0.20
C LEU A 329 31.43 1.20 -0.08
N LEU A 330 32.09 1.98 -0.90
CA LEU A 330 33.52 2.22 -0.76
C LEU A 330 33.77 3.18 0.43
N PRO A 331 34.82 2.95 1.22
CA PRO A 331 35.17 3.86 2.30
C PRO A 331 35.43 5.26 1.76
N PRO A 332 35.01 6.33 2.49
CA PRO A 332 35.31 7.69 2.09
C PRO A 332 36.81 7.93 2.22
N ARG A 333 37.43 8.47 1.16
CA ARG A 333 38.81 8.89 1.18
C ARG A 333 38.88 10.34 1.63
N VAL A 334 39.60 10.58 2.70
CA VAL A 334 39.63 11.88 3.39
C VAL A 334 41.04 12.41 3.48
N THR A 335 41.25 13.67 3.08
CA THR A 335 42.47 14.42 3.42
C THR A 335 42.20 15.31 4.64
N LEU A 336 43.03 15.22 5.67
CA LEU A 336 42.91 16.08 6.84
C LEU A 336 44.00 17.19 6.74
N ARG A 337 43.54 18.45 6.64
CA ARG A 337 44.43 19.63 6.57
C ARG A 337 44.35 20.47 7.85
N PRO A 338 45.34 20.36 8.75
CA PRO A 338 45.38 21.23 9.90
C PRO A 338 45.93 22.60 9.48
N VAL A 339 45.29 23.64 9.97
CA VAL A 339 45.78 25.02 9.89
C VAL A 339 45.83 25.57 11.31
N TYR A 340 47.01 25.75 11.81
CA TYR A 340 47.23 26.30 13.13
C TYR A 340 47.72 27.74 13.03
N SER A 341 47.04 28.65 13.72
CA SER A 341 47.42 30.06 13.83
C SER A 341 47.73 30.37 15.29
N PRO A 342 48.97 30.08 15.73
CA PRO A 342 49.37 30.31 17.11
C PRO A 342 49.58 31.79 17.39
N PRO A 343 49.21 32.27 18.59
CA PRO A 343 49.77 33.50 19.13
C PRO A 343 51.28 33.37 19.31
N ALA A 344 52.01 34.49 19.33
CA ALA A 344 53.45 34.49 19.54
C ALA A 344 53.83 33.75 20.83
N GLY A 345 54.70 32.75 20.71
CA GLY A 345 55.26 31.97 21.83
C GLY A 345 54.49 30.66 22.16
N LEU A 346 53.49 30.23 21.33
CA LEU A 346 52.85 28.90 21.45
C LEU A 346 53.34 27.97 20.35
N THR A 347 53.69 26.74 20.70
CA THR A 347 54.09 25.70 19.74
C THR A 347 52.85 24.82 19.42
N GLY A 348 52.70 24.42 18.13
CA GLY A 348 51.55 23.69 17.65
C GLY A 348 51.52 22.18 17.92
N SER A 349 52.42 21.67 18.80
CA SER A 349 52.64 20.22 18.98
C SER A 349 51.38 19.40 19.33
N ASN A 350 50.42 19.98 20.04
CA ASN A 350 49.22 19.25 20.48
C ASN A 350 48.03 19.34 19.52
N VAL A 351 48.14 20.10 18.41
CA VAL A 351 47.14 20.03 17.34
C VAL A 351 47.12 18.63 16.72
N ASN A 352 48.23 17.91 16.72
CA ASN A 352 48.33 16.52 16.27
C ASN A 352 47.49 15.53 17.10
N LEU A 353 47.27 15.83 18.40
CA LEU A 353 46.35 15.02 19.22
C LEU A 353 44.91 15.10 18.71
N LEU A 354 44.45 16.31 18.35
CA LEU A 354 43.10 16.49 17.82
C LEU A 354 42.96 15.85 16.43
N GLN A 355 44.01 15.93 15.59
CA GLN A 355 44.07 15.21 14.32
C GLN A 355 43.95 13.70 14.53
N GLY A 356 44.72 13.14 15.48
CA GLY A 356 44.69 11.72 15.81
C GLY A 356 43.28 11.27 16.23
N ARG A 357 42.61 12.02 17.13
CA ARG A 357 41.24 11.73 17.57
C ARG A 357 40.26 11.78 16.42
N ILE A 358 40.36 12.77 15.51
CA ILE A 358 39.49 12.86 14.32
C ILE A 358 39.72 11.66 13.41
N SER A 359 40.98 11.33 13.11
CA SER A 359 41.33 10.22 12.22
C SER A 359 40.90 8.88 12.81
N GLU A 360 41.17 8.64 14.10
CA GLU A 360 40.74 7.41 14.80
C GLU A 360 39.24 7.23 14.80
N HIS A 361 38.52 8.29 15.14
CA HIS A 361 37.05 8.25 15.18
C HIS A 361 36.46 7.92 13.80
N LEU A 362 36.86 8.65 12.75
CA LEU A 362 36.32 8.43 11.40
C LEU A 362 36.78 7.10 10.79
N THR A 363 37.95 6.60 11.12
CA THR A 363 38.39 5.28 10.71
C THR A 363 37.53 4.19 11.38
N THR A 364 37.20 4.38 12.66
CA THR A 364 36.43 3.39 13.43
C THR A 364 34.95 3.38 13.05
N THR A 365 34.36 4.57 12.84
CA THR A 365 32.91 4.69 12.66
C THR A 365 32.44 4.56 11.20
N VAL A 366 33.21 5.12 10.25
CA VAL A 366 32.85 5.13 8.82
C VAL A 366 33.94 4.49 7.93
N SER A 367 34.90 3.82 8.53
CA SER A 367 36.01 3.18 7.84
C SER A 367 36.78 4.12 6.91
N ALA A 368 36.83 5.43 7.23
CA ALA A 368 37.50 6.42 6.39
C ALA A 368 38.98 6.09 6.12
N GLU A 369 39.36 6.16 4.86
CA GLU A 369 40.78 6.05 4.44
C GLU A 369 41.39 7.43 4.37
N PHE A 370 42.48 7.66 5.13
CA PHE A 370 43.17 8.93 5.11
C PHE A 370 44.30 8.94 4.10
N SER A 371 44.38 10.02 3.30
CA SER A 371 45.46 10.28 2.33
C SER A 371 45.98 11.69 2.50
N ASP A 372 47.29 11.85 2.34
CA ASP A 372 47.94 13.18 2.32
C ASP A 372 47.74 13.88 0.97
N ASN A 373 47.31 13.14 -0.06
CA ASN A 373 47.10 13.65 -1.42
C ASN A 373 45.62 13.99 -1.66
N PRO A 374 45.25 15.29 -1.74
CA PRO A 374 43.89 15.68 -2.01
C PRO A 374 43.33 15.20 -3.36
N ALA A 375 44.22 14.97 -4.34
CA ALA A 375 43.80 14.48 -5.66
C ALA A 375 43.28 13.05 -5.62
N GLU A 376 43.59 12.28 -4.57
CA GLU A 376 43.15 10.91 -4.34
C GLU A 376 42.01 10.81 -3.33
N SER A 377 41.56 11.95 -2.82
CA SER A 377 40.54 12.02 -1.77
C SER A 377 39.20 12.49 -2.32
N ASP A 378 38.11 12.00 -1.71
CA ASP A 378 36.74 12.42 -1.98
C ASP A 378 36.42 13.71 -1.22
N PHE A 379 36.95 13.82 0.00
CA PHE A 379 36.67 14.91 0.91
C PHE A 379 37.96 15.48 1.50
N GLN A 380 37.91 16.76 1.85
CA GLN A 380 38.98 17.42 2.63
C GLN A 380 38.37 17.98 3.92
N ILE A 381 38.95 17.61 5.05
CA ILE A 381 38.63 18.20 6.35
C ILE A 381 39.66 19.31 6.64
N ASN A 382 39.21 20.54 6.71
CA ASN A 382 39.98 21.66 7.15
C ASN A 382 39.82 21.82 8.65
N LEU A 383 40.85 21.54 9.41
CA LEU A 383 40.91 21.74 10.85
C LEU A 383 41.68 23.04 11.15
N LYS A 384 40.94 24.11 11.47
CA LYS A 384 41.51 25.40 11.83
C LYS A 384 41.47 25.57 13.34
N VAL A 385 42.65 25.69 13.97
CA VAL A 385 42.81 25.90 15.40
C VAL A 385 43.41 27.27 15.63
N SER A 386 42.78 28.12 16.43
CA SER A 386 43.28 29.40 16.87
C SER A 386 43.19 29.53 18.38
N ALA A 387 44.16 30.20 18.97
CA ALA A 387 44.21 30.41 20.40
C ALA A 387 44.27 31.90 20.73
N THR A 388 43.50 32.31 21.75
CA THR A 388 43.49 33.68 22.25
C THR A 388 43.87 33.68 23.73
N PRO A 389 45.03 34.26 24.11
CA PRO A 389 45.37 34.45 25.51
C PRO A 389 44.36 35.38 26.20
N LEU A 390 43.80 34.94 27.31
CA LEU A 390 42.82 35.71 28.09
C LEU A 390 43.46 36.50 29.26
N GLY A 391 44.73 36.22 29.52
CA GLY A 391 45.50 36.88 30.58
C GLY A 391 45.97 35.93 31.67
N LYS A 392 46.60 36.51 32.71
CA LYS A 392 47.08 35.81 33.90
C LYS A 392 46.26 36.23 35.10
N PHE A 393 45.73 35.27 35.82
CA PHE A 393 45.00 35.50 37.06
C PHE A 393 45.58 34.58 38.15
N ASP A 394 45.98 35.14 39.27
CA ASP A 394 46.48 34.46 40.44
C ASP A 394 47.45 33.28 40.15
N ARG A 395 48.50 33.49 39.42
CA ARG A 395 49.51 32.53 38.92
C ARG A 395 49.08 31.56 37.83
N MET A 396 47.82 31.62 37.40
CA MET A 396 47.33 30.78 36.31
C MET A 396 47.18 31.60 35.04
N TYR A 397 47.60 31.06 33.92
CA TYR A 397 47.34 31.59 32.60
C TYR A 397 46.05 30.96 32.05
N SER A 398 45.26 31.74 31.31
CA SER A 398 44.05 31.24 30.69
C SER A 398 44.11 31.47 29.17
N VAL A 399 43.65 30.46 28.42
CA VAL A 399 43.58 30.51 26.96
C VAL A 399 42.19 30.08 26.51
N GLU A 400 41.61 30.81 25.56
CA GLU A 400 40.46 30.36 24.78
C GLU A 400 40.94 29.77 23.47
N VAL A 401 40.63 28.52 23.23
CA VAL A 401 40.88 27.83 21.95
C VAL A 401 39.61 27.80 21.14
N THR A 402 39.67 28.19 19.89
CA THR A 402 38.63 28.07 18.91
C THR A 402 39.03 27.03 17.89
N VAL A 403 38.19 26.02 17.71
CA VAL A 403 38.34 24.96 16.72
C VAL A 403 37.26 25.15 15.65
N LEU A 404 37.63 25.27 14.39
CA LEU A 404 36.73 25.29 13.24
C LEU A 404 37.00 24.04 12.40
N LEU A 405 36.01 23.22 12.22
CA LEU A 405 35.99 22.01 11.37
C LEU A 405 35.15 22.30 10.14
N GLU A 406 35.71 22.21 8.96
CA GLU A 406 35.00 22.36 7.69
C GLU A 406 35.24 21.12 6.83
N LEU A 407 34.16 20.53 6.31
CA LEU A 407 34.19 19.45 5.33
C LEU A 407 33.99 20.02 3.94
N LEU A 408 34.97 19.87 3.09
CA LEU A 408 34.92 20.24 1.68
C LEU A 408 34.75 18.99 0.83
N ASP A 409 33.72 18.94 0.05
CA ASP A 409 33.55 17.96 -1.02
C ASP A 409 34.43 18.36 -2.19
N LEU A 410 35.40 17.54 -2.50
CA LEU A 410 36.42 17.86 -3.52
C LEU A 410 35.91 17.74 -4.95
N LYS A 411 34.85 16.95 -5.18
CA LYS A 411 34.20 16.81 -6.49
C LYS A 411 33.36 18.04 -6.84
N SER A 412 32.57 18.52 -5.90
CA SER A 412 31.74 19.72 -6.09
C SER A 412 32.46 21.03 -5.72
N ASN A 413 33.59 20.95 -5.06
CA ASN A 413 34.35 22.07 -4.48
C ASN A 413 33.49 22.95 -3.56
N LYS A 414 32.61 22.34 -2.76
CA LYS A 414 31.70 23.02 -1.84
C LYS A 414 31.95 22.57 -0.40
N VAL A 415 31.88 23.51 0.52
CA VAL A 415 31.83 23.19 1.96
C VAL A 415 30.45 22.64 2.26
N THR A 416 30.37 21.37 2.65
CA THR A 416 29.15 20.64 2.94
C THR A 416 28.81 20.64 4.42
N TYR A 417 29.80 20.83 5.28
CA TYR A 417 29.63 20.93 6.72
C TYR A 417 30.62 21.93 7.29
N SER A 418 30.22 22.68 8.30
CA SER A 418 31.07 23.59 9.06
C SER A 418 30.59 23.69 10.51
N ASN A 419 31.49 23.47 11.44
CA ASN A 419 31.23 23.63 12.87
C ASN A 419 32.35 24.39 13.56
N LYS A 420 31.98 25.30 14.47
CA LYS A 420 32.90 26.12 15.23
C LYS A 420 32.64 25.97 16.72
N GLY A 421 33.59 25.37 17.41
CA GLY A 421 33.56 25.22 18.87
C GLY A 421 34.60 26.09 19.57
N LYS A 422 34.37 26.34 20.86
CA LYS A 422 35.27 27.05 21.72
C LYS A 422 35.46 26.30 23.05
N THR A 423 36.65 26.32 23.57
CA THR A 423 36.99 25.78 24.88
C THR A 423 37.98 26.66 25.61
N ARG A 424 37.97 26.58 26.93
CA ARG A 424 38.90 27.36 27.78
C ARG A 424 39.51 26.47 28.85
N ALA A 425 40.77 26.68 29.11
CA ALA A 425 41.40 26.03 30.24
C ALA A 425 42.47 26.94 30.90
N PRO A 426 42.69 26.79 32.20
CA PRO A 426 43.82 27.38 32.92
C PRO A 426 45.03 26.46 32.85
N GLY A 427 46.23 27.04 32.99
CA GLY A 427 47.51 26.33 33.09
C GLY A 427 48.57 27.16 33.77
N LEU A 428 49.70 26.56 34.16
CA LEU A 428 50.82 27.27 34.79
C LEU A 428 51.65 28.10 33.75
N SER A 429 51.40 27.82 32.46
CA SER A 429 51.90 28.63 31.34
C SER A 429 50.83 28.72 30.26
N TYR A 430 50.96 29.64 29.29
CA TYR A 430 50.05 29.71 28.14
C TYR A 430 50.03 28.39 27.34
N GLU A 431 51.16 27.73 27.20
CA GLU A 431 51.26 26.44 26.50
C GLU A 431 50.49 25.32 27.22
N GLN A 432 50.65 25.23 28.56
CA GLN A 432 49.87 24.27 29.36
C GLN A 432 48.37 24.55 29.31
N ALA A 433 47.99 25.84 29.38
CA ALA A 433 46.59 26.25 29.26
C ALA A 433 46.00 25.88 27.87
N PHE A 434 46.77 26.09 26.80
CA PHE A 434 46.41 25.72 25.44
C PHE A 434 46.21 24.20 25.28
N ASN A 435 47.17 23.43 25.75
CA ASN A 435 47.12 21.97 25.71
C ASN A 435 45.94 21.41 26.50
N ALA A 436 45.72 21.90 27.70
CA ALA A 436 44.56 21.53 28.52
C ALA A 436 43.22 21.94 27.88
N ALA A 437 43.18 23.05 27.13
CA ALA A 437 41.96 23.42 26.39
C ALA A 437 41.70 22.49 25.20
N LEU A 438 42.73 22.07 24.46
CA LEU A 438 42.58 21.09 23.38
C LEU A 438 42.17 19.73 23.88
N GLU A 439 42.69 19.24 25.01
CA GLU A 439 42.29 17.98 25.64
C GLU A 439 40.84 17.99 26.09
N ARG A 440 40.31 19.11 26.57
CA ARG A 440 38.93 19.30 27.02
C ARG A 440 37.97 19.53 25.88
N TYR A 441 38.44 19.73 24.65
CA TYR A 441 37.59 19.96 23.53
C TYR A 441 36.85 18.65 23.18
N GLU A 442 35.54 18.67 23.35
CA GLU A 442 34.63 17.51 22.98
C GLU A 442 34.45 17.52 21.46
N VAL A 443 35.24 16.71 20.76
CA VAL A 443 35.18 16.60 19.31
C VAL A 443 34.11 15.59 18.83
N GLU A 444 33.79 14.61 19.64
CA GLU A 444 32.89 13.50 19.32
C GLU A 444 31.48 13.96 18.84
N PRO A 445 30.77 14.90 19.51
CA PRO A 445 29.52 15.40 19.02
C PRO A 445 29.58 16.06 17.64
N VAL A 446 30.70 16.73 17.36
CA VAL A 446 30.93 17.40 16.08
C VAL A 446 31.19 16.37 14.99
N LEU A 447 31.93 15.29 15.29
CA LEU A 447 32.23 14.22 14.37
C LEU A 447 31.01 13.38 14.04
N SER A 448 30.16 13.09 15.01
CA SER A 448 28.89 12.35 14.79
C SER A 448 27.91 13.07 13.82
N GLU A 449 28.03 14.41 13.73
CA GLU A 449 27.28 15.15 12.71
C GLU A 449 28.03 15.15 11.36
N LEU A 450 29.34 15.29 11.36
CA LEU A 450 30.16 15.28 10.16
C LEU A 450 30.06 13.94 9.40
N GLU A 451 30.04 12.82 10.12
CA GLU A 451 29.85 11.48 9.56
C GLU A 451 28.64 11.39 8.61
N LYS A 452 27.54 12.04 8.95
CA LYS A 452 26.33 12.04 8.13
C LYS A 452 26.55 12.62 6.73
N PHE A 453 27.57 13.45 6.57
CA PHE A 453 27.94 14.05 5.29
C PHE A 453 28.99 13.25 4.52
N LEU A 454 29.75 12.38 5.20
CA LEU A 454 30.72 11.47 4.58
C LEU A 454 30.07 10.25 3.94
N VAL A 455 28.88 9.82 4.44
CA VAL A 455 28.17 8.62 3.96
C VAL A 455 26.89 8.92 3.19
N ARG A 456 26.56 10.18 2.99
CA ARG A 456 25.44 10.61 2.13
C ARG A 456 25.83 10.62 0.67
#